data_2c6df1d77e05794d8351b4cbcaf977a9
#
_entry.id   2c6df1d77e05794d8351b4cbcaf977a9
#
_cell.length_a   1.000
_cell.length_b   1.000
_cell.length_c   1.000
_cell.angle_alpha   90.00
_cell.angle_beta   90.00
_cell.angle_gamma   90.00
#
_symmetry.space_group_name_H-M   'P 1'
#
loop_
_entity.id
_entity.type
_entity.pdbx_description
1 polymer ?
#
loop_
_entity_poly.entity_id
_entity_poly.type
_entity_poly.pdbx_seq_one_letter_code
_entity_poly.pdbx_strand_id
1 'polypeptide(L)'
;MDKICIRRLEVYAHHGVYEEEKRLGQKFYITVEMELDTRAAGISDDLQASVNYGEVCLGIVEWTKSHRRKLIEAAAEDIAHYLLVQYPMVRKVTVELEKPGAPVPYAFDTVLVHIERSRHQAFLGIGSNLGDRQMNLAAAIRLLEAVPDIQVTKRSPLYETAPYGYTDQPPFLNGCIGIE
;
A
#
# COMPACT_ATOMS: atom_id res chain seq x y z
N MET A 1 2.27 17.22 6.85
CA MET A 1 3.08 16.29 6.02
C MET A 1 3.24 16.92 4.66
N ASP A 2 4.41 16.76 4.05
CA ASP A 2 4.67 17.34 2.74
C ASP A 2 4.13 16.41 1.66
N LYS A 3 4.07 16.91 0.40
CA LYS A 3 3.56 16.14 -0.73
C LYS A 3 4.46 16.29 -1.95
N ILE A 4 4.74 15.18 -2.61
CA ILE A 4 5.25 15.17 -3.98
C ILE A 4 4.09 14.78 -4.89
N CYS A 5 3.83 15.61 -5.91
CA CYS A 5 2.69 15.43 -6.82
C CYS A 5 3.17 15.22 -8.25
N ILE A 6 2.67 14.19 -8.90
CA ILE A 6 2.76 13.98 -10.35
C ILE A 6 1.36 14.22 -10.91
N ARG A 7 1.21 15.21 -11.79
CA ARG A 7 -0.11 15.60 -12.31
C ARG A 7 -0.27 15.17 -13.75
N ARG A 8 -1.37 14.46 -14.03
CA ARG A 8 -1.83 14.08 -15.36
C ARG A 8 -0.76 13.37 -16.20
N LEU A 9 -0.06 12.37 -15.60
CA LEU A 9 0.82 11.48 -16.35
C LEU A 9 0.00 10.73 -17.40
N GLU A 10 0.30 10.96 -18.68
CA GLU A 10 -0.39 10.30 -19.77
C GLU A 10 0.13 8.87 -19.95
N VAL A 11 -0.78 7.91 -19.95
CA VAL A 11 -0.48 6.49 -20.20
C VAL A 11 -1.46 5.94 -21.22
N TYR A 12 -0.96 5.26 -22.25
CA TYR A 12 -1.79 4.49 -23.17
C TYR A 12 -1.90 3.06 -22.67
N ALA A 13 -3.13 2.61 -22.36
CA ALA A 13 -3.37 1.31 -21.76
C ALA A 13 -4.68 0.67 -22.27
N HIS A 14 -4.92 -0.58 -21.88
CA HIS A 14 -6.00 -1.43 -22.38
C HIS A 14 -7.00 -1.83 -21.28
N HIS A 15 -7.32 -0.88 -20.40
CA HIS A 15 -8.32 -1.10 -19.35
C HIS A 15 -9.73 -0.87 -19.88
N GLY A 16 -10.67 -1.70 -19.48
CA GLY A 16 -12.07 -1.56 -19.82
C GLY A 16 -12.83 -2.87 -19.83
N VAL A 17 -14.14 -2.76 -19.88
CA VAL A 17 -15.07 -3.90 -19.88
C VAL A 17 -15.28 -4.43 -21.28
N TYR A 18 -15.39 -3.53 -22.28
CA TYR A 18 -15.65 -3.89 -23.67
C TYR A 18 -14.41 -4.47 -24.39
N GLU A 19 -14.64 -5.38 -25.30
CA GLU A 19 -13.54 -6.01 -26.05
C GLU A 19 -12.80 -5.00 -26.93
N GLU A 20 -13.50 -3.98 -27.44
CA GLU A 20 -12.93 -2.89 -28.21
C GLU A 20 -11.90 -2.09 -27.39
N GLU A 21 -12.20 -1.82 -26.14
CA GLU A 21 -11.28 -1.12 -25.22
C GLU A 21 -10.02 -1.96 -24.96
N LYS A 22 -10.18 -3.27 -24.79
CA LYS A 22 -9.08 -4.20 -24.57
C LYS A 22 -8.20 -4.36 -25.80
N ARG A 23 -8.79 -4.30 -27.01
CA ARG A 23 -8.09 -4.47 -28.28
C ARG A 23 -7.43 -3.18 -28.74
N LEU A 24 -8.16 -2.08 -28.72
CA LEU A 24 -7.68 -0.79 -29.24
C LEU A 24 -6.87 -0.02 -28.21
N GLY A 25 -7.24 -0.10 -26.93
CA GLY A 25 -6.67 0.74 -25.88
C GLY A 25 -7.12 2.18 -25.99
N GLN A 26 -6.72 2.98 -25.01
CA GLN A 26 -7.00 4.42 -24.98
C GLN A 26 -6.03 5.15 -24.06
N LYS A 27 -6.08 6.47 -24.07
CA LYS A 27 -5.32 7.31 -23.14
C LYS A 27 -6.01 7.36 -21.79
N PHE A 28 -5.19 7.26 -20.75
CA PHE A 28 -5.54 7.54 -19.37
C PHE A 28 -4.64 8.65 -18.85
N TYR A 29 -5.14 9.46 -17.92
CA TYR A 29 -4.31 10.42 -17.20
C TYR A 29 -4.30 10.05 -15.72
N ILE A 30 -3.11 9.98 -15.16
CA ILE A 30 -2.90 9.55 -13.78
C ILE A 30 -2.27 10.70 -13.01
N THR A 31 -2.96 11.14 -11.98
CA THR A 31 -2.42 12.08 -11.00
C THR A 31 -2.18 11.31 -9.71
N VAL A 32 -0.98 11.43 -9.14
CA VAL A 32 -0.66 10.87 -7.83
C VAL A 32 -0.11 11.96 -6.91
N GLU A 33 -0.57 11.94 -5.66
CA GLU A 33 0.03 12.70 -4.57
C GLU A 33 0.58 11.72 -3.54
N MET A 34 1.85 11.85 -3.21
CA MET A 34 2.55 11.02 -2.23
C MET A 34 2.87 11.87 -1.00
N GLU A 35 2.33 11.52 0.15
CA GLU A 35 2.62 12.19 1.42
C GLU A 35 3.83 11.54 2.11
N LEU A 36 4.85 12.35 2.39
CA LEU A 36 6.09 11.93 3.04
C LEU A 36 6.74 13.11 3.78
N ASP A 37 7.78 12.84 4.56
CA ASP A 37 8.60 13.89 5.15
C ASP A 37 9.75 14.24 4.17
N THR A 38 9.71 15.44 3.60
CA THR A 38 10.73 15.91 2.65
C THR A 38 11.84 16.74 3.31
N ARG A 39 11.76 16.97 4.62
CA ARG A 39 12.68 17.88 5.34
C ARG A 39 14.13 17.46 5.22
N ALA A 40 14.41 16.16 5.37
CA ALA A 40 15.78 15.64 5.27
C ALA A 40 16.38 15.92 3.88
N ALA A 41 15.63 15.60 2.83
CA ALA A 41 16.03 15.87 1.45
C ALA A 41 16.23 17.39 1.18
N GLY A 42 15.30 18.23 1.68
CA GLY A 42 15.37 19.66 1.52
C GLY A 42 16.56 20.34 2.22
N ILE A 43 17.12 19.70 3.27
CA ILE A 43 18.31 20.21 3.97
C ILE A 43 19.60 19.65 3.34
N SER A 44 19.62 18.37 2.98
CA SER A 44 20.83 17.67 2.52
C SER A 44 21.07 17.74 1.02
N ASP A 45 20.05 18.07 0.23
CA ASP A 45 20.02 17.96 -1.24
C ASP A 45 20.40 16.53 -1.73
N ASP A 46 20.02 15.53 -0.93
CA ASP A 46 20.28 14.12 -1.22
C ASP A 46 19.02 13.44 -1.73
N LEU A 47 19.08 12.92 -2.96
CA LEU A 47 17.97 12.19 -3.59
C LEU A 47 17.58 10.93 -2.80
N GLN A 48 18.52 10.29 -2.10
CA GLN A 48 18.24 9.11 -1.28
C GLN A 48 17.32 9.41 -0.08
N ALA A 49 17.24 10.67 0.33
CA ALA A 49 16.33 11.14 1.38
C ALA A 49 14.94 11.51 0.86
N SER A 50 14.63 11.25 -0.42
CA SER A 50 13.37 11.59 -1.06
C SER A 50 12.90 10.48 -2.01
N VAL A 51 11.75 10.68 -2.64
CA VAL A 51 11.23 9.81 -3.69
C VAL A 51 11.70 10.33 -5.05
N ASN A 52 12.34 9.46 -5.83
CA ASN A 52 12.68 9.75 -7.22
C ASN A 52 11.40 9.68 -8.07
N TYR A 53 10.78 10.82 -8.33
CA TYR A 53 9.55 10.90 -9.12
C TYR A 53 9.74 10.44 -10.58
N GLY A 54 10.95 10.45 -11.12
CA GLY A 54 11.23 9.86 -12.43
C GLY A 54 11.02 8.34 -12.43
N GLU A 55 11.53 7.64 -11.42
CA GLU A 55 11.30 6.21 -11.23
C GLU A 55 9.83 5.90 -10.93
N VAL A 56 9.16 6.76 -10.15
CA VAL A 56 7.72 6.66 -9.91
C VAL A 56 6.94 6.69 -11.22
N CYS A 57 7.23 7.67 -12.08
CA CYS A 57 6.56 7.76 -13.40
C CYS A 57 6.77 6.51 -14.25
N LEU A 58 8.01 6.03 -14.33
CA LEU A 58 8.34 4.80 -15.07
C LEU A 58 7.56 3.60 -14.52
N GLY A 59 7.58 3.41 -13.21
CA GLY A 59 6.90 2.30 -12.56
C GLY A 59 5.38 2.35 -12.75
N ILE A 60 4.75 3.52 -12.62
CA ILE A 60 3.31 3.69 -12.89
C ILE A 60 2.99 3.32 -14.35
N VAL A 61 3.78 3.81 -15.30
CA VAL A 61 3.57 3.52 -16.73
C VAL A 61 3.71 2.03 -17.01
N GLU A 62 4.75 1.38 -16.51
CA GLU A 62 4.99 -0.06 -16.69
C GLU A 62 3.89 -0.90 -16.05
N TRP A 63 3.53 -0.57 -14.81
CA TRP A 63 2.46 -1.27 -14.10
C TRP A 63 1.13 -1.17 -14.84
N THR A 64 0.73 0.04 -15.22
CA THR A 64 -0.53 0.32 -15.92
C THR A 64 -0.61 -0.40 -17.27
N LYS A 65 0.49 -0.51 -18.00
CA LYS A 65 0.55 -1.22 -19.28
C LYS A 65 0.55 -2.74 -19.15
N SER A 66 1.20 -3.27 -18.12
CA SER A 66 1.36 -4.72 -17.93
C SER A 66 0.15 -5.38 -17.26
N HIS A 67 -0.65 -4.65 -16.48
CA HIS A 67 -1.78 -5.18 -15.71
C HIS A 67 -3.12 -4.67 -16.25
N ARG A 68 -3.76 -5.45 -17.12
CA ARG A 68 -5.10 -5.10 -17.63
C ARG A 68 -6.15 -5.24 -16.55
N ARG A 69 -6.96 -4.20 -16.37
CA ARG A 69 -8.10 -4.22 -15.45
C ARG A 69 -9.40 -3.89 -16.20
N LYS A 70 -10.51 -4.48 -15.77
CA LYS A 70 -11.83 -4.16 -16.32
C LYS A 70 -12.31 -2.81 -15.84
N LEU A 71 -12.00 -2.48 -14.59
CA LEU A 71 -12.45 -1.27 -13.89
C LEU A 71 -11.27 -0.34 -13.66
N ILE A 72 -11.51 0.95 -13.80
CA ILE A 72 -10.49 1.98 -13.49
C ILE A 72 -10.24 2.06 -11.97
N GLU A 73 -11.22 1.69 -11.16
CA GLU A 73 -11.08 1.56 -9.72
C GLU A 73 -10.01 0.53 -9.34
N ALA A 74 -10.03 -0.63 -10.00
CA ALA A 74 -9.01 -1.67 -9.77
C ALA A 74 -7.62 -1.24 -10.27
N ALA A 75 -7.56 -0.49 -11.36
CA ALA A 75 -6.29 0.06 -11.86
C ALA A 75 -5.72 1.12 -10.92
N ALA A 76 -6.57 1.97 -10.35
CA ALA A 76 -6.16 2.97 -9.34
C ALA A 76 -5.68 2.29 -8.05
N GLU A 77 -6.37 1.23 -7.60
CA GLU A 77 -5.97 0.44 -6.43
C GLU A 77 -4.59 -0.19 -6.62
N ASP A 78 -4.34 -0.80 -7.77
CA ASP A 78 -3.03 -1.38 -8.10
C ASP A 78 -1.90 -0.33 -8.03
N ILE A 79 -2.15 0.88 -8.57
CA ILE A 79 -1.17 1.97 -8.54
C ILE A 79 -0.90 2.42 -7.11
N ALA A 80 -1.95 2.60 -6.30
CA ALA A 80 -1.81 3.01 -4.90
C ALA A 80 -1.03 1.96 -4.10
N HIS A 81 -1.37 0.68 -4.26
CA HIS A 81 -0.66 -0.43 -3.62
C HIS A 81 0.81 -0.49 -4.06
N TYR A 82 1.07 -0.42 -5.37
CA TYR A 82 2.43 -0.39 -5.91
C TYR A 82 3.28 0.71 -5.25
N LEU A 83 2.75 1.94 -5.18
CA LEU A 83 3.47 3.07 -4.61
C LEU A 83 3.75 2.91 -3.11
N LEU A 84 2.79 2.42 -2.36
CA LEU A 84 2.98 2.16 -0.93
C LEU A 84 3.99 1.04 -0.68
N VAL A 85 4.01 -0.03 -1.50
CA VAL A 85 4.96 -1.15 -1.33
C VAL A 85 6.37 -0.75 -1.75
N GLN A 86 6.53 -0.09 -2.90
CA GLN A 86 7.86 0.24 -3.45
C GLN A 86 8.55 1.39 -2.73
N TYR A 87 7.79 2.32 -2.15
CA TYR A 87 8.34 3.52 -1.51
C TYR A 87 8.00 3.57 -0.02
N PRO A 88 8.78 2.90 0.85
CA PRO A 88 8.48 2.80 2.30
C PRO A 88 8.40 4.15 3.02
N MET A 89 9.00 5.21 2.50
CA MET A 89 8.93 6.56 3.06
C MET A 89 7.58 7.25 2.79
N VAL A 90 6.81 6.75 1.80
CA VAL A 90 5.48 7.27 1.49
C VAL A 90 4.47 6.72 2.50
N ARG A 91 3.76 7.59 3.18
CA ARG A 91 2.78 7.22 4.22
C ARG A 91 1.35 7.16 3.70
N LYS A 92 1.05 8.02 2.73
CA LYS A 92 -0.27 8.08 2.10
C LYS A 92 -0.11 8.39 0.62
N VAL A 93 -0.97 7.79 -0.18
CA VAL A 93 -1.06 8.02 -1.61
C VAL A 93 -2.49 8.41 -1.95
N THR A 94 -2.66 9.47 -2.73
CA THR A 94 -3.89 9.80 -3.43
C THR A 94 -3.68 9.50 -4.92
N VAL A 95 -4.60 8.76 -5.52
CA VAL A 95 -4.57 8.44 -6.95
C VAL A 95 -5.85 8.93 -7.58
N GLU A 96 -5.71 9.76 -8.63
CA GLU A 96 -6.79 10.08 -9.56
C GLU A 96 -6.46 9.45 -10.91
N LEU A 97 -7.36 8.62 -11.42
CA LEU A 97 -7.23 7.99 -12.71
C LEU A 97 -8.39 8.43 -13.60
N GLU A 98 -8.06 9.18 -14.64
CA GLU A 98 -9.00 9.74 -15.60
C GLU A 98 -9.07 8.88 -16.86
N LYS A 99 -10.29 8.71 -17.37
CA LYS A 99 -10.62 7.98 -18.60
C LYS A 99 -11.45 8.87 -19.52
N PRO A 100 -10.83 9.79 -20.27
CA PRO A 100 -11.57 10.73 -21.12
C PRO A 100 -12.31 10.06 -22.28
N GLY A 101 -11.78 8.92 -22.79
CA GLY A 101 -12.40 8.14 -23.85
C GLY A 101 -13.35 7.05 -23.35
N ALA A 102 -14.02 7.23 -22.22
CA ALA A 102 -14.99 6.24 -21.76
C ALA A 102 -16.13 6.07 -22.78
N PRO A 103 -16.51 4.82 -23.14
CA PRO A 103 -17.49 4.55 -24.21
C PRO A 103 -18.93 4.77 -23.72
N VAL A 104 -19.27 6.02 -23.46
CA VAL A 104 -20.58 6.48 -22.99
C VAL A 104 -21.16 7.42 -24.05
N PRO A 105 -22.42 7.26 -24.50
CA PRO A 105 -23.00 8.02 -25.60
C PRO A 105 -23.45 9.43 -25.20
N TYR A 106 -22.69 10.12 -24.36
CA TYR A 106 -22.98 11.47 -23.89
C TYR A 106 -21.70 12.31 -23.89
N ALA A 107 -21.87 13.63 -24.03
CA ALA A 107 -20.75 14.56 -23.91
C ALA A 107 -20.35 14.74 -22.44
N PHE A 108 -19.09 14.59 -22.15
CA PHE A 108 -18.45 14.83 -20.85
C PHE A 108 -16.95 15.05 -21.07
N ASP A 109 -16.27 15.63 -20.11
CA ASP A 109 -14.83 15.86 -20.22
C ASP A 109 -14.05 14.58 -19.90
N THR A 110 -14.35 13.94 -18.79
CA THR A 110 -13.69 12.70 -18.36
C THR A 110 -14.56 11.95 -17.34
N VAL A 111 -14.34 10.65 -17.24
CA VAL A 111 -14.72 9.85 -16.08
C VAL A 111 -13.46 9.66 -15.26
N LEU A 112 -13.51 9.90 -13.97
CA LEU A 112 -12.37 9.69 -13.09
C LEU A 112 -12.76 8.91 -11.84
N VAL A 113 -11.81 8.19 -11.29
CA VAL A 113 -11.85 7.64 -9.95
C VAL A 113 -10.79 8.33 -9.10
N HIS A 114 -11.17 8.67 -7.86
CA HIS A 114 -10.29 9.25 -6.86
C HIS A 114 -10.26 8.34 -5.65
N ILE A 115 -9.08 7.88 -5.24
CA ILE A 115 -8.89 7.04 -4.07
C ILE A 115 -7.75 7.56 -3.21
N GLU A 116 -7.86 7.30 -1.91
CA GLU A 116 -6.79 7.54 -0.95
C GLU A 116 -6.46 6.23 -0.22
N ARG A 117 -5.17 5.91 -0.12
CA ARG A 117 -4.67 4.75 0.64
C ARG A 117 -3.50 5.18 1.51
N SER A 118 -3.42 4.61 2.70
CA SER A 118 -2.37 4.97 3.67
C SER A 118 -1.90 3.75 4.43
N ARG A 119 -0.66 3.83 4.92
CA ARG A 119 -0.15 2.88 5.88
C ARG A 119 -0.80 3.11 7.23
N HIS A 120 -1.15 2.05 7.90
CA HIS A 120 -1.71 2.07 9.25
C HIS A 120 -0.80 1.31 10.19
N GLN A 121 -0.44 1.92 11.30
CA GLN A 121 0.28 1.24 12.37
C GLN A 121 -0.69 0.68 13.40
N ALA A 122 -0.47 -0.57 13.79
CA ALA A 122 -1.19 -1.19 14.89
C ALA A 122 -0.22 -1.94 15.82
N PHE A 123 -0.65 -2.14 17.06
CA PHE A 123 0.06 -2.96 18.03
C PHE A 123 -0.81 -4.14 18.41
N LEU A 124 -0.25 -5.34 18.31
CA LEU A 124 -0.92 -6.59 18.65
C LEU A 124 -0.27 -7.21 19.87
N GLY A 125 -1.09 -7.46 20.90
CA GLY A 125 -0.69 -8.34 22.01
C GLY A 125 -0.67 -9.80 21.53
N ILE A 126 0.42 -10.51 21.82
CA ILE A 126 0.55 -11.93 21.53
C ILE A 126 0.82 -12.69 22.84
N GLY A 127 0.21 -13.85 23.01
CA GLY A 127 0.38 -14.65 24.22
C GLY A 127 0.15 -16.13 24.01
N SER A 128 0.85 -16.96 24.78
CA SER A 128 0.67 -18.41 24.81
C SER A 128 0.99 -18.96 26.20
N ASN A 129 0.21 -19.93 26.67
CA ASN A 129 0.46 -20.62 27.94
C ASN A 129 0.48 -22.14 27.82
N LEU A 130 0.33 -22.71 26.62
CA LEU A 130 0.32 -24.15 26.39
C LEU A 130 1.43 -24.56 25.42
N GLY A 131 1.93 -25.79 25.62
CA GLY A 131 2.97 -26.37 24.79
C GLY A 131 4.26 -25.57 24.73
N ASP A 132 4.91 -25.53 23.58
CA ASP A 132 6.07 -24.68 23.34
C ASP A 132 5.61 -23.25 23.05
N ARG A 133 5.52 -22.46 24.15
CA ARG A 133 5.03 -21.09 24.11
C ARG A 133 5.82 -20.18 23.16
N GLN A 134 7.17 -20.34 23.14
CA GLN A 134 8.04 -19.54 22.27
C GLN A 134 7.79 -19.89 20.79
N MET A 135 7.69 -21.18 20.47
CA MET A 135 7.42 -21.64 19.12
C MET A 135 6.04 -21.20 18.64
N ASN A 136 5.02 -21.21 19.51
CA ASN A 136 3.68 -20.72 19.21
C ASN A 136 3.69 -19.24 18.82
N LEU A 137 4.37 -18.40 19.61
CA LEU A 137 4.49 -16.96 19.32
C LEU A 137 5.28 -16.70 18.04
N ALA A 138 6.37 -17.42 17.82
CA ALA A 138 7.16 -17.32 16.61
C ALA A 138 6.35 -17.74 15.36
N ALA A 139 5.52 -18.78 15.49
CA ALA A 139 4.62 -19.21 14.41
C ALA A 139 3.56 -18.18 14.09
N ALA A 140 2.93 -17.55 15.11
CA ALA A 140 1.96 -16.49 14.92
C ALA A 140 2.57 -15.27 14.18
N ILE A 141 3.79 -14.87 14.55
CA ILE A 141 4.50 -13.78 13.86
C ILE A 141 4.78 -14.15 12.40
N ARG A 142 5.28 -15.36 12.12
CA ARG A 142 5.52 -15.81 10.73
C ARG A 142 4.24 -15.84 9.89
N LEU A 143 3.12 -16.22 10.47
CA LEU A 143 1.83 -16.20 9.76
C LEU A 143 1.40 -14.77 9.40
N LEU A 144 1.63 -13.79 10.27
CA LEU A 144 1.38 -12.39 9.96
C LEU A 144 2.32 -11.88 8.87
N GLU A 145 3.62 -12.19 8.97
CA GLU A 145 4.62 -11.81 7.94
C GLU A 145 4.38 -12.46 6.56
N ALA A 146 3.61 -13.54 6.52
CA ALA A 146 3.22 -14.18 5.26
C ALA A 146 2.04 -13.47 4.55
N VAL A 147 1.36 -12.54 5.23
CA VAL A 147 0.29 -11.73 4.62
C VAL A 147 0.94 -10.58 3.86
N PRO A 148 0.71 -10.43 2.53
CA PRO A 148 1.41 -9.45 1.70
C PRO A 148 1.30 -8.00 2.17
N ASP A 149 0.18 -7.64 2.82
CA ASP A 149 -0.13 -6.28 3.25
C ASP A 149 0.17 -6.04 4.73
N ILE A 150 0.90 -6.95 5.39
CA ILE A 150 1.30 -6.81 6.79
C ILE A 150 2.82 -6.87 6.92
N GLN A 151 3.40 -5.83 7.48
CA GLN A 151 4.81 -5.81 7.85
C GLN A 151 4.96 -5.74 9.37
N VAL A 152 5.66 -6.71 9.96
CA VAL A 152 6.04 -6.64 11.38
C VAL A 152 7.22 -5.69 11.54
N THR A 153 6.98 -4.53 12.14
CA THR A 153 7.97 -3.44 12.25
C THR A 153 8.71 -3.42 13.58
N LYS A 154 8.08 -3.92 14.63
CA LYS A 154 8.65 -3.92 15.99
C LYS A 154 8.25 -5.18 16.75
N ARG A 155 9.10 -5.61 17.68
CA ARG A 155 8.84 -6.72 18.59
C ARG A 155 9.31 -6.32 20.00
N SER A 156 8.46 -6.52 21.01
CA SER A 156 8.88 -6.37 22.39
C SER A 156 9.69 -7.57 22.87
N PRO A 157 10.40 -7.47 23.99
CA PRO A 157 10.78 -8.63 24.78
C PRO A 157 9.55 -9.48 25.15
N LEU A 158 9.79 -10.76 25.46
CA LEU A 158 8.76 -11.66 25.97
C LEU A 158 8.78 -11.66 27.49
N TYR A 159 7.60 -11.63 28.10
CA TYR A 159 7.42 -11.59 29.53
C TYR A 159 6.59 -12.78 29.99
N GLU A 160 7.04 -13.47 31.03
CA GLU A 160 6.25 -14.49 31.70
C GLU A 160 5.33 -13.82 32.71
N THR A 161 4.04 -14.14 32.64
CA THR A 161 3.02 -13.57 33.55
C THR A 161 2.16 -14.67 34.18
N ALA A 162 1.77 -14.50 35.42
CA ALA A 162 0.79 -15.35 36.02
C ALA A 162 -0.57 -15.24 35.33
N PRO A 163 -1.35 -16.35 35.27
CA PRO A 163 -2.70 -16.30 34.73
C PRO A 163 -3.61 -15.40 35.57
N TYR A 164 -4.49 -14.66 34.92
CA TYR A 164 -5.51 -13.82 35.53
C TYR A 164 -6.90 -14.45 35.37
N GLY A 165 -7.76 -14.36 36.37
CA GLY A 165 -9.09 -14.96 36.37
C GLY A 165 -9.05 -16.44 36.74
N TYR A 166 -9.04 -17.36 35.78
CA TYR A 166 -8.83 -18.79 36.04
C TYR A 166 -7.35 -19.05 36.24
N THR A 167 -6.99 -19.38 37.50
CA THR A 167 -5.58 -19.51 37.92
C THR A 167 -5.03 -20.93 37.82
N ASP A 168 -5.88 -21.95 37.65
CA ASP A 168 -5.46 -23.34 37.48
C ASP A 168 -5.06 -23.63 36.05
N GLN A 169 -4.03 -22.90 35.55
CA GLN A 169 -3.42 -23.03 34.25
C GLN A 169 -1.97 -22.54 34.27
N PRO A 170 -1.14 -22.97 33.34
CA PRO A 170 0.26 -22.54 33.27
C PRO A 170 0.42 -21.03 33.04
N PRO A 171 1.59 -20.47 33.44
CA PRO A 171 1.92 -19.08 33.20
C PRO A 171 1.97 -18.78 31.68
N PHE A 172 1.55 -17.58 31.33
CA PHE A 172 1.60 -17.07 29.95
C PHE A 172 2.98 -16.53 29.62
N LEU A 173 3.39 -16.74 28.39
CA LEU A 173 4.47 -15.99 27.76
C LEU A 173 3.81 -14.95 26.84
N ASN A 174 3.99 -13.66 27.14
CA ASN A 174 3.34 -12.55 26.49
C ASN A 174 4.35 -11.61 25.82
N GLY A 175 3.92 -10.96 24.76
CA GLY A 175 4.65 -9.90 24.10
C GLY A 175 3.73 -8.97 23.33
N CYS A 176 4.33 -7.98 22.68
CA CYS A 176 3.64 -7.07 21.80
C CYS A 176 4.42 -6.93 20.49
N ILE A 177 3.73 -6.87 19.38
CA ILE A 177 4.32 -6.59 18.07
C ILE A 177 3.68 -5.35 17.47
N GLY A 178 4.50 -4.52 16.83
CA GLY A 178 4.03 -3.44 15.98
C GLY A 178 3.94 -3.94 14.54
N ILE A 179 2.84 -3.67 13.90
CA ILE A 179 2.60 -3.98 12.49
C ILE A 179 2.26 -2.71 11.71
N GLU A 180 2.54 -2.73 10.43
CA GLU A 180 2.14 -1.71 9.46
C GLU A 180 1.54 -2.38 8.24
#